data_0b255e6b551fc9c5b0390d607478307d
#
_entry.id   0b255e6b551fc9c5b0390d607478307d
#
_cell.length_a   1.000
_cell.length_b   1.000
_cell.length_c   1.000
_cell.angle_alpha   90.00
_cell.angle_beta   90.00
_cell.angle_gamma   90.00
#
_symmetry.space_group_name_H-M   'P 1'
#
loop_
_entity.id
_entity.type
_entity.pdbx_description
1 polymer ?
#
loop_
_entity_poly.entity_id
_entity_poly.type
_entity_poly.pdbx_seq_one_letter_code
_entity_poly.pdbx_strand_id
1 'polypeptide(L)'
;NGNIRIEVGDVFDNNFFSDSNDFVSANIFLHHFSEEEIISFIQQAMPKTNQAIIICDLHRTPIAYYAFIAITMLFGANYITRNDGKISILKGFKKKEWRAILEKAGAKNYEIKWKWAFRHQIIVYCR
;
A
#
# COMPACT_ATOMS: atom_id res chain seq x y z
N ASN A 1 27.80 1.36 8.95
CA ASN A 1 26.80 2.09 9.75
C ASN A 1 25.83 2.76 8.78
N GLY A 2 24.65 2.17 8.64
CA GLY A 2 23.60 2.77 7.82
C GLY A 2 23.04 4.00 8.55
N ASN A 3 23.01 5.13 7.89
CA ASN A 3 22.37 6.33 8.41
C ASN A 3 20.87 6.25 8.15
N ILE A 4 20.06 6.26 9.21
CA ILE A 4 18.60 6.41 9.12
C ILE A 4 18.30 7.90 9.18
N ARG A 5 17.61 8.40 8.15
CA ARG A 5 17.09 9.77 8.08
C ARG A 5 15.57 9.70 8.19
N ILE A 6 15.01 10.44 9.12
CA ILE A 6 13.57 10.54 9.33
C ILE A 6 13.15 11.93 8.87
N GLU A 7 12.18 11.98 7.95
CA GLU A 7 11.62 13.21 7.43
C GLU A 7 10.11 13.20 7.56
N VAL A 8 9.53 14.36 7.80
CA VAL A 8 8.09 14.59 7.77
C VAL A 8 7.78 15.33 6.47
N GLY A 9 6.89 14.76 5.66
CA GLY A 9 6.51 15.36 4.38
C GLY A 9 5.22 14.77 3.84
N ASP A 10 4.64 15.44 2.85
CA ASP A 10 3.52 14.94 2.08
C ASP A 10 4.05 14.14 0.89
N VAL A 11 3.67 12.86 0.82
CA VAL A 11 4.11 11.96 -0.26
C VAL A 11 3.54 12.35 -1.64
N PHE A 12 2.56 13.24 -1.67
CA PHE A 12 1.96 13.78 -2.90
C PHE A 12 2.58 15.11 -3.32
N ASP A 13 3.49 15.67 -2.51
CA ASP A 13 4.29 16.82 -2.96
C ASP A 13 5.21 16.40 -4.09
N ASN A 14 5.20 17.18 -5.18
CA ASN A 14 6.02 16.93 -6.36
C ASN A 14 7.54 16.85 -6.07
N ASN A 15 7.97 17.41 -4.93
CA ASN A 15 9.36 17.39 -4.49
C ASN A 15 9.67 16.26 -3.50
N PHE A 16 8.67 15.46 -3.09
CA PHE A 16 8.90 14.40 -2.09
C PHE A 16 9.94 13.39 -2.57
N PHE A 17 9.89 12.99 -3.83
CA PHE A 17 10.89 12.13 -4.46
C PHE A 17 11.97 12.95 -5.16
N SER A 18 12.66 13.85 -4.42
CA SER A 18 13.72 14.70 -4.98
C SER A 18 14.94 13.91 -5.43
N ASP A 19 15.31 12.90 -4.67
CA ASP A 19 16.50 12.09 -4.88
C ASP A 19 16.18 10.76 -5.56
N SER A 20 17.19 10.15 -6.19
CA SER A 20 17.08 8.78 -6.70
C SER A 20 17.20 7.77 -5.57
N ASN A 21 16.28 6.81 -5.54
CA ASN A 21 16.22 5.75 -4.54
C ASN A 21 16.42 4.38 -5.20
N ASP A 22 17.05 3.45 -4.52
CA ASP A 22 17.13 2.08 -5.03
C ASP A 22 15.79 1.36 -4.90
N PHE A 23 15.14 1.51 -3.74
CA PHE A 23 13.83 0.96 -3.47
C PHE A 23 12.94 2.00 -2.79
N VAL A 24 11.66 1.96 -3.12
CA VAL A 24 10.60 2.68 -2.41
C VAL A 24 9.66 1.65 -1.81
N SER A 25 9.32 1.78 -0.53
CA SER A 25 8.39 0.86 0.15
C SER A 25 7.24 1.61 0.79
N ALA A 26 6.00 1.16 0.52
CA ALA A 26 4.78 1.66 1.14
C ALA A 26 4.02 0.51 1.80
N ASN A 27 3.93 0.53 3.13
CA ASN A 27 3.33 -0.56 3.89
C ASN A 27 2.09 -0.09 4.65
N ILE A 28 0.94 -0.73 4.38
CA ILE A 28 -0.35 -0.48 5.07
C ILE A 28 -0.66 1.02 5.13
N PHE A 29 -0.58 1.67 3.98
CA PHE A 29 -0.64 3.11 3.88
C PHE A 29 -1.57 3.57 2.75
N LEU A 30 -1.50 2.95 1.58
CA LEU A 30 -2.17 3.43 0.37
C LEU A 30 -3.69 3.25 0.38
N HIS A 31 -4.23 2.34 1.19
CA HIS A 31 -5.69 2.18 1.35
C HIS A 31 -6.41 3.40 1.95
N HIS A 32 -5.66 4.38 2.47
CA HIS A 32 -6.22 5.65 2.95
C HIS A 32 -6.48 6.66 1.83
N PHE A 33 -6.00 6.41 0.62
CA PHE A 33 -6.02 7.34 -0.50
C PHE A 33 -6.94 6.88 -1.63
N SER A 34 -7.34 7.82 -2.49
CA SER A 34 -8.10 7.51 -3.69
C SER A 34 -7.24 6.82 -4.76
N GLU A 35 -7.90 6.21 -5.75
CA GLU A 35 -7.18 5.59 -6.87
C GLU A 35 -6.28 6.61 -7.60
N GLU A 36 -6.79 7.83 -7.80
CA GLU A 36 -6.07 8.91 -8.49
C GLU A 36 -4.81 9.32 -7.74
N GLU A 37 -4.90 9.42 -6.41
CA GLU A 37 -3.76 9.73 -5.56
C GLU A 37 -2.71 8.61 -5.60
N ILE A 38 -3.14 7.35 -5.56
CA ILE A 38 -2.24 6.20 -5.66
C ILE A 38 -1.56 6.15 -7.04
N ILE A 39 -2.30 6.42 -8.11
CA ILE A 39 -1.74 6.52 -9.47
C ILE A 39 -0.67 7.62 -9.51
N SER A 40 -0.98 8.80 -8.99
CA SER A 40 -0.04 9.92 -8.92
C SER A 40 1.23 9.56 -8.13
N PHE A 41 1.07 8.92 -6.96
CA PHE A 41 2.19 8.44 -6.14
C PHE A 41 3.11 7.50 -6.94
N ILE A 42 2.54 6.50 -7.62
CA ILE A 42 3.32 5.53 -8.40
C ILE A 42 4.02 6.23 -9.58
N GLN A 43 3.33 7.13 -10.28
CA GLN A 43 3.89 7.90 -11.39
C GLN A 43 5.06 8.79 -10.98
N GLN A 44 5.01 9.39 -9.79
CA GLN A 44 6.09 10.20 -9.25
C GLN A 44 7.26 9.35 -8.74
N ALA A 45 6.97 8.20 -8.13
CA ALA A 45 7.98 7.32 -7.56
C ALA A 45 8.77 6.54 -8.62
N MET A 46 8.11 6.07 -9.71
CA MET A 46 8.76 5.24 -10.73
C MET A 46 10.02 5.85 -11.34
N PRO A 47 10.04 7.11 -11.82
CA PRO A 47 11.24 7.69 -12.44
C PRO A 47 12.36 7.99 -11.43
N LYS A 48 12.05 7.97 -10.14
CA LYS A 48 12.99 8.22 -9.03
C LYS A 48 13.43 6.93 -8.31
N THR A 49 13.01 5.79 -8.81
CA THR A 49 13.33 4.48 -8.23
C THR A 49 14.15 3.66 -9.22
N ASN A 50 15.34 3.25 -8.80
CA ASN A 50 16.27 2.52 -9.68
C ASN A 50 15.88 1.05 -9.86
N GLN A 51 15.30 0.41 -8.85
CA GLN A 51 15.05 -1.03 -8.85
C GLN A 51 13.57 -1.37 -8.78
N ALA A 52 12.93 -1.12 -7.65
CA ALA A 52 11.52 -1.49 -7.49
C ALA A 52 10.79 -0.65 -6.43
N ILE A 53 9.49 -0.49 -6.65
CA ILE A 53 8.55 -0.01 -5.65
C ILE A 53 7.86 -1.23 -5.06
N ILE A 54 7.87 -1.35 -3.73
CA ILE A 54 7.28 -2.47 -2.99
C ILE A 54 6.10 -1.92 -2.17
N ILE A 55 4.91 -2.39 -2.49
CA ILE A 55 3.68 -2.00 -1.79
C ILE A 55 3.13 -3.23 -1.08
N CYS A 56 2.86 -3.11 0.22
CA CYS A 56 2.11 -4.10 0.98
C CYS A 56 0.86 -3.43 1.55
N ASP A 57 -0.31 -3.85 1.10
CA ASP A 57 -1.55 -3.24 1.56
C ASP A 57 -2.68 -4.25 1.73
N LEU A 58 -3.75 -3.81 2.38
CA LEU A 58 -4.87 -4.65 2.79
C LEU A 58 -5.66 -5.18 1.58
N HIS A 59 -6.03 -6.45 1.67
CA HIS A 59 -6.92 -7.10 0.72
C HIS A 59 -8.37 -7.02 1.23
N ARG A 60 -9.22 -6.31 0.50
CA ARG A 60 -10.66 -6.22 0.79
C ARG A 60 -11.38 -7.51 0.43
N THR A 61 -11.71 -8.30 1.45
CA THR A 61 -12.53 -9.50 1.31
C THR A 61 -13.50 -9.62 2.48
N PRO A 62 -14.68 -10.23 2.29
CA PRO A 62 -15.60 -10.55 3.39
C PRO A 62 -14.94 -11.43 4.45
N ILE A 63 -14.11 -12.37 4.04
CA ILE A 63 -13.39 -13.29 4.94
C ILE A 63 -12.46 -12.50 5.87
N ALA A 64 -11.69 -11.55 5.35
CA ALA A 64 -10.82 -10.69 6.17
C ALA A 64 -11.62 -9.88 7.19
N TYR A 65 -12.75 -9.34 6.76
CA TYR A 65 -13.64 -8.54 7.61
C TYR A 65 -14.17 -9.35 8.80
N TYR A 66 -14.75 -10.52 8.54
CA TYR A 66 -15.33 -11.36 9.59
C TYR A 66 -14.24 -12.03 10.45
N ALA A 67 -13.12 -12.44 9.88
CA ALA A 67 -12.00 -12.97 10.63
C ALA A 67 -11.43 -11.92 11.60
N PHE A 68 -11.31 -10.67 11.17
CA PHE A 68 -10.88 -9.57 12.03
C PHE A 68 -11.85 -9.34 13.19
N ILE A 69 -13.16 -9.35 12.94
CA ILE A 69 -14.18 -9.23 13.99
C ILE A 69 -14.03 -10.37 15.00
N ALA A 70 -13.94 -11.61 14.54
CA ALA A 70 -13.83 -12.78 15.42
C ALA A 70 -12.57 -12.71 16.28
N ILE A 71 -11.42 -12.38 15.70
CA ILE A 71 -10.14 -12.27 16.43
C ILE A 71 -10.21 -11.14 17.46
N THR A 72 -10.70 -9.97 17.09
CA THR A 72 -10.77 -8.83 18.01
C THR A 72 -11.76 -9.03 19.14
N MET A 73 -12.82 -9.79 18.91
CA MET A 73 -13.74 -10.21 19.98
C MET A 73 -13.08 -11.19 20.94
N LEU A 74 -12.35 -12.17 20.41
CA LEU A 74 -11.67 -13.20 21.21
C LEU A 74 -10.59 -12.60 22.11
N PHE A 75 -9.83 -11.63 21.63
CA PHE A 75 -8.75 -10.97 22.36
C PHE A 75 -9.18 -9.71 23.14
N GLY A 76 -10.48 -9.40 23.17
CA GLY A 76 -11.01 -8.29 23.96
C GLY A 76 -10.54 -6.90 23.51
N ALA A 77 -10.28 -6.72 22.22
CA ALA A 77 -9.89 -5.42 21.67
C ALA A 77 -10.95 -4.35 21.96
N ASN A 78 -10.51 -3.13 22.26
CA ASN A 78 -11.41 -2.03 22.54
C ASN A 78 -12.24 -1.61 21.29
N TYR A 79 -13.31 -0.86 21.52
CA TYR A 79 -14.23 -0.45 20.44
C TYR A 79 -13.53 0.35 19.32
N ILE A 80 -12.60 1.24 19.67
CA ILE A 80 -11.87 2.07 18.71
C ILE A 80 -11.06 1.21 17.76
N THR A 81 -10.23 0.31 18.31
CA THR A 81 -9.40 -0.62 17.51
C THR A 81 -10.25 -1.50 16.59
N ARG A 82 -11.39 -1.99 17.09
CA ARG A 82 -12.30 -2.83 16.30
C ARG A 82 -12.94 -2.05 15.16
N ASN A 83 -13.36 -0.83 15.42
CA ASN A 83 -14.00 0.03 14.41
C ASN A 83 -13.01 0.46 13.34
N ASP A 84 -11.85 0.96 13.72
CA ASP A 84 -10.81 1.43 12.80
C ASP A 84 -10.28 0.29 11.92
N GLY A 85 -10.06 -0.88 12.48
CA GLY A 85 -9.62 -2.05 11.72
C GLY A 85 -10.66 -2.52 10.69
N LYS A 86 -11.95 -2.51 11.02
CA LYS A 86 -13.02 -2.83 10.06
C LYS A 86 -13.06 -1.83 8.90
N ILE A 87 -12.97 -0.54 9.20
CA ILE A 87 -12.95 0.51 8.19
C ILE A 87 -11.71 0.37 7.29
N SER A 88 -10.55 0.09 7.86
CA SER A 88 -9.31 -0.11 7.10
C SER A 88 -9.41 -1.28 6.13
N ILE A 89 -10.00 -2.41 6.56
CA ILE A 89 -10.23 -3.57 5.68
C ILE A 89 -11.17 -3.21 4.53
N LEU A 90 -12.24 -2.46 4.80
CA LEU A 90 -13.18 -2.02 3.76
C LEU A 90 -12.55 -1.05 2.75
N LYS A 91 -11.54 -0.29 3.16
CA LYS A 91 -10.76 0.60 2.29
C LYS A 91 -9.66 -0.13 1.50
N GLY A 92 -9.34 -1.36 1.83
CA GLY A 92 -8.39 -2.18 1.07
C GLY A 92 -8.83 -2.40 -0.38
N PHE A 93 -7.92 -2.86 -1.21
CA PHE A 93 -8.14 -3.08 -2.64
C PHE A 93 -8.18 -4.57 -2.98
N LYS A 94 -8.97 -4.92 -4.00
CA LYS A 94 -8.92 -6.23 -4.63
C LYS A 94 -7.77 -6.30 -5.65
N LYS A 95 -7.29 -7.50 -5.94
CA LYS A 95 -6.24 -7.71 -6.96
C LYS A 95 -6.57 -7.07 -8.31
N LYS A 96 -7.84 -7.13 -8.71
CA LYS A 96 -8.35 -6.53 -9.95
C LYS A 96 -8.21 -5.00 -9.95
N GLU A 97 -8.50 -4.37 -8.82
CA GLU A 97 -8.37 -2.90 -8.65
C GLU A 97 -6.90 -2.48 -8.68
N TRP A 98 -6.02 -3.23 -8.00
CA TRP A 98 -4.57 -2.98 -8.06
C TRP A 98 -4.04 -3.08 -9.50
N ARG A 99 -4.49 -4.07 -10.26
CA ARG A 99 -4.09 -4.19 -11.66
C ARG A 99 -4.49 -2.96 -12.47
N ALA A 100 -5.73 -2.50 -12.32
CA ALA A 100 -6.20 -1.30 -13.02
C ALA A 100 -5.42 -0.04 -12.63
N ILE A 101 -5.11 0.13 -11.33
CA ILE A 101 -4.29 1.24 -10.82
C ILE A 101 -2.89 1.22 -11.46
N LEU A 102 -2.23 0.07 -11.47
CA LEU A 102 -0.89 -0.09 -12.02
C LEU A 102 -0.84 0.17 -13.52
N GLU A 103 -1.82 -0.31 -14.27
CA GLU A 103 -1.95 -0.08 -15.71
C GLU A 103 -2.16 1.41 -16.00
N LYS A 104 -3.06 2.09 -15.28
CA LYS A 104 -3.28 3.54 -15.38
C LYS A 104 -2.05 4.36 -15.00
N ALA A 105 -1.27 3.88 -14.02
CA ALA A 105 0.00 4.53 -13.64
C ALA A 105 1.12 4.34 -14.67
N GLY A 106 0.94 3.45 -15.66
CA GLY A 106 1.94 3.16 -16.69
C GLY A 106 2.99 2.13 -16.26
N ALA A 107 2.74 1.37 -15.18
CA ALA A 107 3.62 0.29 -14.77
C ALA A 107 3.54 -0.86 -15.78
N LYS A 108 4.67 -1.16 -16.42
CA LYS A 108 4.75 -2.21 -17.46
C LYS A 108 5.15 -3.57 -16.91
N ASN A 109 5.93 -3.57 -15.85
CA ASN A 109 6.47 -4.80 -15.26
C ASN A 109 6.17 -4.80 -13.76
N TYR A 110 5.24 -5.65 -13.35
CA TYR A 110 4.82 -5.74 -11.94
C TYR A 110 4.34 -7.14 -11.58
N GLU A 111 4.38 -7.45 -10.29
CA GLU A 111 3.82 -8.64 -9.69
C GLU A 111 2.85 -8.28 -8.59
N ILE A 112 1.73 -9.02 -8.48
CA ILE A 112 0.76 -8.91 -7.38
C ILE A 112 0.63 -10.28 -6.74
N LYS A 113 1.09 -10.40 -5.49
CA LYS A 113 1.04 -11.65 -4.71
C LYS A 113 0.17 -11.46 -3.49
N TRP A 114 -0.67 -12.46 -3.21
CA TRP A 114 -1.38 -12.53 -1.95
C TRP A 114 -0.41 -12.96 -0.84
N LYS A 115 -0.50 -12.29 0.31
CA LYS A 115 0.29 -12.62 1.49
C LYS A 115 -0.63 -12.88 2.68
N TRP A 116 -0.12 -13.68 3.62
CA TRP A 116 -0.84 -14.02 4.84
C TRP A 116 -1.30 -12.77 5.60
N ALA A 117 -2.41 -12.95 6.32
CA ALA A 117 -3.21 -11.93 6.98
C ALA A 117 -3.88 -10.95 5.99
N PHE A 118 -4.39 -11.49 4.87
CA PHE A 118 -5.22 -10.76 3.90
C PHE A 118 -4.57 -9.46 3.40
N ARG A 119 -3.37 -9.60 2.85
CA ARG A 119 -2.62 -8.50 2.23
C ARG A 119 -2.22 -8.83 0.81
N HIS A 120 -2.12 -7.81 0.00
CA HIS A 120 -1.44 -7.88 -1.29
C HIS A 120 -0.03 -7.32 -1.17
N GLN A 121 0.93 -8.03 -1.71
CA GLN A 121 2.26 -7.50 -2.00
C GLN A 121 2.33 -7.21 -3.48
N ILE A 122 2.56 -5.96 -3.81
CA ILE A 122 2.75 -5.48 -5.18
C ILE A 122 4.21 -5.08 -5.33
N ILE A 123 4.86 -5.57 -6.37
CA ILE A 123 6.22 -5.19 -6.73
C ILE A 123 6.16 -4.59 -8.12
N VAL A 124 6.51 -3.32 -8.24
CA VAL A 124 6.63 -2.62 -9.52
C VAL A 124 8.11 -2.50 -9.84
N TYR A 125 8.56 -3.16 -10.89
CA TYR A 125 9.94 -3.12 -11.35
C TYR A 125 10.15 -1.87 -12.20
N CYS A 126 11.10 -1.04 -11.79
CA CYS A 126 11.41 0.24 -12.45
C CYS A 126 12.51 0.13 -13.51
N ARG A 127 13.08 -1.07 -13.63
CA ARG A 127 14.05 -1.42 -14.69
C ARG A 127 13.40 -2.06 -15.87
#